data_9bc14b341dc1f9dc65d33361c53b1c49
#
_entry.id   9bc14b341dc1f9dc65d33361c53b1c49
#
_cell.length_a   1.000
_cell.length_b   1.000
_cell.length_c   1.000
_cell.angle_alpha   90.00
_cell.angle_beta   90.00
_cell.angle_gamma   90.00
#
_symmetry.space_group_name_H-M   'P 1'
#
loop_
_entity.id
_entity.type
_entity.pdbx_description
1 polymer ?
#
loop_
_entity_poly.entity_id
_entity_poly.type
_entity_poly.pdbx_seq_one_letter_code
_entity_poly.pdbx_strand_id
1 'polypeptide(L)'
;WFGNNEHAWHNQGIVTEGTLPARDAFKTANALFGVEKRELQYPVFKDPNIVGVEPAGVYGVVRTDTQDLLGIVSKAYEVVQNDSLLRMAEFIREEADMDSVVVLKNGARIAFTATLRGATKEVVPGDKVFRRLVGYLGHDGKTGCGAIFTNVRVVCANTLAAALSSDNKTSIIHKTGANTNFDKLITSIDTARQTFGQ
;
A
#
# COMPACT_ATOMS: atom_id res chain seq x y z
N TRP A 1 -4.18 2.12 11.65
CA TRP A 1 -4.15 0.68 11.42
C TRP A 1 -5.47 0.04 11.78
N PHE A 2 -5.92 -0.89 10.98
CA PHE A 2 -7.09 -1.71 11.20
C PHE A 2 -6.69 -3.19 11.16
N GLY A 3 -7.25 -4.03 12.02
CA GLY A 3 -7.07 -5.47 12.03
C GLY A 3 -8.31 -6.21 12.51
N ASN A 4 -8.54 -7.39 11.94
CA ASN A 4 -9.67 -8.24 12.23
C ASN A 4 -9.28 -9.30 13.29
N ASN A 5 -10.03 -9.35 14.39
CA ASN A 5 -9.99 -10.36 15.47
C ASN A 5 -8.65 -10.61 16.16
N GLU A 6 -7.54 -9.99 15.77
CA GLU A 6 -6.24 -10.26 16.36
C GLU A 6 -5.35 -9.02 16.43
N HIS A 7 -4.62 -8.92 17.53
CA HIS A 7 -3.58 -7.90 17.71
C HIS A 7 -2.35 -8.22 16.85
N ALA A 8 -2.30 -7.61 15.67
CA ALA A 8 -1.10 -7.53 14.86
C ALA A 8 -0.42 -6.17 15.08
N TRP A 9 0.71 -5.90 14.42
CA TRP A 9 1.39 -4.61 14.44
C TRP A 9 1.73 -4.09 15.85
N HIS A 10 2.27 -5.00 16.69
CA HIS A 10 2.70 -4.70 18.08
C HIS A 10 1.59 -4.16 18.99
N ASN A 11 0.37 -4.68 18.85
CA ASN A 11 -0.82 -4.26 19.61
C ASN A 11 -1.20 -2.79 19.40
N GLN A 12 -0.80 -2.19 18.28
CA GLN A 12 -1.19 -0.83 17.92
C GLN A 12 -2.38 -0.87 16.96
N GLY A 13 -3.20 0.18 16.99
CA GLY A 13 -4.31 0.38 16.08
C GLY A 13 -5.65 -0.13 16.58
N ILE A 14 -6.62 -0.16 15.67
CA ILE A 14 -8.01 -0.51 15.95
C ILE A 14 -8.22 -1.97 15.55
N VAL A 15 -8.70 -2.77 16.49
CA VAL A 15 -9.13 -4.16 16.25
C VAL A 15 -10.65 -4.20 16.28
N THR A 16 -11.27 -4.84 15.31
CA THR A 16 -12.73 -5.00 15.25
C THR A 16 -13.11 -6.46 15.36
N GLU A 17 -14.29 -6.73 15.90
CA GLU A 17 -14.90 -8.04 15.84
C GLU A 17 -15.47 -8.27 14.43
N GLY A 18 -14.98 -9.29 13.75
CA GLY A 18 -15.42 -9.63 12.39
C GLY A 18 -14.79 -8.76 11.28
N THR A 19 -15.04 -9.19 10.07
CA THR A 19 -14.50 -8.58 8.84
C THR A 19 -15.26 -7.30 8.49
N LEU A 20 -14.54 -6.23 8.19
CA LEU A 20 -15.14 -5.00 7.65
C LEU A 20 -15.11 -5.01 6.11
N PRO A 21 -16.10 -4.35 5.47
CA PRO A 21 -15.96 -3.99 4.05
C PRO A 21 -14.67 -3.19 3.81
N ALA A 22 -14.04 -3.38 2.63
CA ALA A 22 -12.74 -2.77 2.33
C ALA A 22 -12.72 -1.25 2.58
N ARG A 23 -13.75 -0.53 2.11
CA ARG A 23 -13.85 0.94 2.31
C ARG A 23 -13.88 1.35 3.78
N ASP A 24 -14.59 0.60 4.62
CA ASP A 24 -14.69 0.91 6.05
C ASP A 24 -13.38 0.58 6.78
N ALA A 25 -12.71 -0.52 6.40
CA ALA A 25 -11.38 -0.85 6.88
C ALA A 25 -10.35 0.24 6.54
N PHE A 26 -10.36 0.75 5.29
CA PHE A 26 -9.49 1.85 4.87
C PHE A 26 -9.79 3.16 5.59
N LYS A 27 -11.08 3.49 5.82
CA LYS A 27 -11.47 4.65 6.63
C LYS A 27 -10.99 4.53 8.06
N THR A 28 -11.23 3.37 8.71
CA THR A 28 -10.82 3.08 10.09
C THR A 28 -9.31 3.19 10.26
N ALA A 29 -8.54 2.75 9.26
CA ALA A 29 -7.08 2.88 9.25
C ALA A 29 -6.58 4.29 8.89
N ASN A 30 -7.46 5.25 8.61
CA ASN A 30 -7.13 6.57 8.07
C ASN A 30 -6.22 6.48 6.82
N ALA A 31 -6.55 5.57 5.90
CA ALA A 31 -5.76 5.25 4.71
C ALA A 31 -6.23 5.97 3.43
N LEU A 32 -7.32 6.76 3.49
CA LEU A 32 -7.92 7.44 2.33
C LEU A 32 -7.55 8.93 2.23
N PHE A 33 -6.38 9.31 2.74
CA PHE A 33 -5.87 10.68 2.55
C PHE A 33 -5.43 10.92 1.10
N GLY A 34 -5.50 12.17 0.66
CA GLY A 34 -4.97 12.60 -0.63
C GLY A 34 -3.46 12.79 -0.61
N VAL A 35 -2.84 12.64 -1.77
CA VAL A 35 -1.41 12.85 -1.97
C VAL A 35 -1.18 13.69 -3.21
N GLU A 36 -0.28 14.66 -3.13
CA GLU A 36 0.07 15.52 -4.24
C GLU A 36 1.59 15.64 -4.42
N LYS A 37 2.00 15.97 -5.64
CA LYS A 37 3.39 16.27 -5.98
C LYS A 37 3.58 17.77 -6.05
N ARG A 38 4.54 18.29 -5.27
CA ARG A 38 4.91 19.72 -5.23
C ARG A 38 6.37 19.90 -5.61
N GLU A 39 6.67 20.93 -6.37
CA GLU A 39 8.04 21.32 -6.64
C GLU A 39 8.70 21.80 -5.35
N LEU A 40 9.89 21.27 -5.06
CA LEU A 40 10.67 21.72 -3.92
C LEU A 40 11.53 22.91 -4.32
N GLN A 41 11.71 23.83 -3.37
CA GLN A 41 12.51 25.03 -3.53
C GLN A 41 13.55 25.10 -2.42
N TYR A 42 14.67 25.77 -2.68
CA TYR A 42 15.68 26.05 -1.66
C TYR A 42 15.88 27.55 -1.51
N PRO A 43 16.19 28.06 -0.29
CA PRO A 43 16.45 29.47 -0.06
C PRO A 43 17.80 29.89 -0.67
N VAL A 44 17.83 31.04 -1.30
CA VAL A 44 19.04 31.70 -1.76
C VAL A 44 19.47 32.74 -0.74
N PHE A 45 20.71 32.64 -0.28
CA PHE A 45 21.27 33.55 0.71
C PHE A 45 22.18 34.59 0.07
N LYS A 46 22.08 35.84 0.54
CA LYS A 46 23.10 36.87 0.36
C LYS A 46 23.39 37.42 1.75
N ASP A 47 24.50 36.97 2.27
CA ASP A 47 24.95 37.04 3.65
C ASP A 47 24.45 38.27 4.45
N PRO A 48 23.76 38.08 5.59
CA PRO A 48 23.22 36.84 6.18
C PRO A 48 21.75 36.57 5.77
N ASN A 49 21.18 37.27 4.81
CA ASN A 49 19.74 37.32 4.53
C ASN A 49 19.31 36.34 3.44
N ILE A 50 18.09 35.81 3.56
CA ILE A 50 17.41 35.12 2.44
C ILE A 50 16.93 36.19 1.47
N VAL A 51 17.40 36.11 0.22
CA VAL A 51 17.05 37.05 -0.85
C VAL A 51 16.04 36.49 -1.84
N GLY A 52 15.73 35.21 -1.75
CA GLY A 52 14.75 34.55 -2.62
C GLY A 52 14.70 33.05 -2.40
N VAL A 53 13.95 32.36 -3.22
CA VAL A 53 13.86 30.89 -3.32
C VAL A 53 14.01 30.49 -4.78
N GLU A 54 14.68 29.36 -5.02
CA GLU A 54 14.86 28.81 -6.36
C GLU A 54 14.38 27.37 -6.42
N PRO A 55 13.90 26.88 -7.60
CA PRO A 55 13.50 25.50 -7.77
C PRO A 55 14.66 24.54 -7.54
N ALA A 56 14.43 23.50 -6.76
CA ALA A 56 15.45 22.47 -6.48
C ALA A 56 15.57 21.41 -7.60
N GLY A 57 14.70 21.46 -8.63
CA GLY A 57 14.68 20.47 -9.71
C GLY A 57 14.16 19.11 -9.30
N VAL A 58 13.70 18.97 -8.06
CA VAL A 58 13.07 17.76 -7.49
C VAL A 58 11.73 18.10 -6.89
N TYR A 59 10.92 17.07 -6.64
CA TYR A 59 9.54 17.23 -6.18
C TYR A 59 9.35 16.47 -4.87
N GLY A 60 8.58 17.08 -3.97
CA GLY A 60 8.09 16.43 -2.76
C GLY A 60 6.76 15.74 -3.04
N VAL A 61 6.59 14.52 -2.55
CA VAL A 61 5.29 13.86 -2.45
C VAL A 61 4.73 14.21 -1.08
N VAL A 62 3.61 14.93 -1.04
CA VAL A 62 3.08 15.54 0.18
C VAL A 62 1.69 15.01 0.46
N ARG A 63 1.44 14.65 1.69
CA ARG A 63 0.13 14.27 2.21
C ARG A 63 -0.74 15.53 2.37
N THR A 64 -1.96 15.53 1.81
CA THR A 64 -2.75 16.77 1.70
C THR A 64 -3.40 17.20 3.02
N ASP A 65 -3.72 16.27 3.91
CA ASP A 65 -4.39 16.55 5.19
C ASP A 65 -3.43 16.98 6.31
N THR A 66 -2.23 16.42 6.36
CA THR A 66 -1.23 16.72 7.40
C THR A 66 -0.07 17.59 6.92
N GLN A 67 0.09 17.74 5.61
CA GLN A 67 1.22 18.42 4.95
C GLN A 67 2.57 17.72 5.15
N ASP A 68 2.55 16.43 5.57
CA ASP A 68 3.77 15.64 5.73
C ASP A 68 4.45 15.37 4.38
N LEU A 69 5.75 15.55 4.34
CA LEU A 69 6.59 15.13 3.21
C LEU A 69 6.81 13.62 3.28
N LEU A 70 6.25 12.88 2.33
CA LEU A 70 6.31 11.41 2.27
C LEU A 70 7.54 10.89 1.52
N GLY A 71 8.03 11.66 0.54
CA GLY A 71 9.19 11.29 -0.26
C GLY A 71 9.64 12.39 -1.20
N ILE A 72 10.84 12.23 -1.77
CA ILE A 72 11.40 13.12 -2.80
C ILE A 72 11.51 12.33 -4.08
N VAL A 73 11.03 12.90 -5.18
CA VAL A 73 10.87 12.23 -6.46
C VAL A 73 11.30 13.11 -7.63
N SER A 74 11.48 12.50 -8.79
CA SER A 74 11.76 13.21 -10.03
C SER A 74 10.51 13.82 -10.66
N LYS A 75 10.70 14.69 -11.67
CA LYS A 75 9.60 15.25 -12.45
C LYS A 75 8.72 14.19 -13.11
N ALA A 76 9.29 13.06 -13.52
CA ALA A 76 8.58 11.98 -14.21
C ALA A 76 7.77 11.08 -13.28
N TYR A 77 7.82 11.28 -11.94
CA TYR A 77 7.02 10.51 -11.01
C TYR A 77 5.55 10.89 -11.12
N GLU A 78 4.68 9.89 -11.22
CA GLU A 78 3.23 10.04 -11.13
C GLU A 78 2.72 9.54 -9.79
N VAL A 79 1.88 10.34 -9.16
CA VAL A 79 1.20 9.96 -7.92
C VAL A 79 0.07 9.01 -8.26
N VAL A 80 0.11 7.82 -7.68
CA VAL A 80 -1.04 6.90 -7.62
C VAL A 80 -1.75 7.17 -6.30
N GLN A 81 -3.05 7.49 -6.34
CA GLN A 81 -3.81 7.83 -5.14
C GLN A 81 -4.17 6.58 -4.32
N ASN A 82 -4.40 6.76 -3.04
CA ASN A 82 -4.78 5.70 -2.11
C ASN A 82 -6.09 5.00 -2.50
N ASP A 83 -6.99 5.71 -3.18
CA ASP A 83 -8.24 5.14 -3.71
C ASP A 83 -7.97 4.02 -4.73
N SER A 84 -6.84 4.05 -5.44
CA SER A 84 -6.43 2.96 -6.31
C SER A 84 -6.18 1.66 -5.53
N LEU A 85 -5.55 1.75 -4.36
CA LEU A 85 -5.34 0.59 -3.50
C LEU A 85 -6.66 0.07 -2.92
N LEU A 86 -7.59 0.97 -2.57
CA LEU A 86 -8.95 0.59 -2.17
C LEU A 86 -9.69 -0.13 -3.31
N ARG A 87 -9.62 0.37 -4.56
CA ARG A 87 -10.21 -0.31 -5.73
C ARG A 87 -9.68 -1.74 -5.89
N MET A 88 -8.39 -1.96 -5.64
CA MET A 88 -7.79 -3.30 -5.65
C MET A 88 -8.42 -4.21 -4.57
N ALA A 89 -8.61 -3.69 -3.36
CA ALA A 89 -9.25 -4.42 -2.27
C ALA A 89 -10.74 -4.70 -2.55
N GLU A 90 -11.47 -3.75 -3.14
CA GLU A 90 -12.88 -3.91 -3.54
C GLU A 90 -13.04 -4.92 -4.69
N PHE A 91 -12.05 -5.03 -5.59
CA PHE A 91 -12.09 -5.99 -6.70
C PHE A 91 -12.12 -7.45 -6.21
N ILE A 92 -11.42 -7.76 -5.11
CA ILE A 92 -11.35 -9.12 -4.56
C ILE A 92 -12.40 -9.40 -3.46
N ARG A 93 -13.29 -8.46 -3.16
CA ARG A 93 -14.21 -8.50 -1.99
C ARG A 93 -15.09 -9.74 -1.89
N GLU A 94 -15.49 -10.33 -3.03
CA GLU A 94 -16.36 -11.51 -3.05
C GLU A 94 -15.61 -12.81 -2.76
N GLU A 95 -14.29 -12.78 -2.81
CA GLU A 95 -13.42 -13.95 -2.74
C GLU A 95 -12.41 -13.90 -1.60
N ALA A 96 -12.33 -12.78 -0.91
CA ALA A 96 -11.40 -12.57 0.19
C ALA A 96 -12.04 -11.80 1.34
N ASP A 97 -11.57 -12.12 2.53
CA ASP A 97 -11.90 -11.41 3.76
C ASP A 97 -10.75 -10.47 4.12
N MET A 98 -11.08 -9.21 4.41
CA MET A 98 -10.11 -8.19 4.78
C MET A 98 -9.54 -8.50 6.16
N ASP A 99 -8.23 -8.74 6.25
CA ASP A 99 -7.56 -9.01 7.52
C ASP A 99 -7.06 -7.72 8.18
N SER A 100 -6.40 -6.86 7.41
CA SER A 100 -5.84 -5.61 7.95
C SER A 100 -5.60 -4.55 6.87
N VAL A 101 -5.62 -3.29 7.31
CA VAL A 101 -5.13 -2.14 6.55
C VAL A 101 -4.14 -1.39 7.43
N VAL A 102 -2.97 -1.03 6.90
CA VAL A 102 -1.92 -0.35 7.65
C VAL A 102 -1.39 0.85 6.89
N VAL A 103 -1.17 1.93 7.63
CA VAL A 103 -0.50 3.14 7.17
C VAL A 103 0.82 3.25 7.92
N LEU A 104 1.93 3.24 7.19
CA LEU A 104 3.28 3.25 7.74
C LEU A 104 4.00 4.55 7.38
N LYS A 105 4.90 4.99 8.28
CA LYS A 105 5.72 6.18 8.09
C LYS A 105 4.89 7.41 7.69
N ASN A 106 3.88 7.74 8.49
CA ASN A 106 2.95 8.86 8.29
C ASN A 106 2.20 8.85 6.94
N GLY A 107 2.14 7.71 6.27
CA GLY A 107 1.48 7.57 4.96
C GLY A 107 2.44 7.37 3.79
N ALA A 108 3.77 7.33 4.04
CA ALA A 108 4.73 7.05 2.98
C ALA A 108 4.57 5.65 2.39
N ARG A 109 3.94 4.73 3.12
CA ARG A 109 3.54 3.41 2.63
C ARG A 109 2.20 3.00 3.20
N ILE A 110 1.38 2.38 2.36
CA ILE A 110 0.09 1.80 2.75
C ILE A 110 0.06 0.37 2.26
N ALA A 111 -0.52 -0.53 3.05
CA ALA A 111 -0.76 -1.89 2.63
C ALA A 111 -2.08 -2.40 3.21
N PHE A 112 -2.69 -3.37 2.52
CA PHE A 112 -3.75 -4.18 3.07
C PHE A 112 -3.39 -5.66 2.95
N THR A 113 -3.98 -6.48 3.80
CA THR A 113 -3.94 -7.93 3.69
C THR A 113 -5.37 -8.47 3.67
N ALA A 114 -5.58 -9.48 2.84
CA ALA A 114 -6.87 -10.17 2.75
C ALA A 114 -6.63 -11.68 2.59
N THR A 115 -7.40 -12.48 3.33
CA THR A 115 -7.37 -13.95 3.25
C THR A 115 -8.34 -14.42 2.18
N LEU A 116 -7.86 -15.20 1.23
CA LEU A 116 -8.68 -15.76 0.16
C LEU A 116 -9.58 -16.88 0.69
N ARG A 117 -10.89 -16.78 0.40
CA ARG A 117 -11.87 -17.79 0.77
C ARG A 117 -11.64 -19.08 -0.02
N GLY A 118 -11.80 -20.22 0.63
CA GLY A 118 -11.66 -21.53 -0.03
C GLY A 118 -10.21 -21.92 -0.40
N ALA A 119 -9.24 -21.03 -0.27
CA ALA A 119 -7.85 -21.27 -0.60
C ALA A 119 -7.05 -21.71 0.66
N THR A 120 -7.52 -22.76 1.32
CA THR A 120 -6.85 -23.35 2.47
C THR A 120 -6.17 -24.64 2.02
N LYS A 121 -4.86 -24.75 2.22
CA LYS A 121 -4.13 -26.01 1.99
C LYS A 121 -3.70 -26.56 3.35
N GLU A 122 -4.08 -27.79 3.62
CA GLU A 122 -3.58 -28.51 4.78
C GLU A 122 -2.23 -29.14 4.41
N VAL A 123 -1.17 -28.68 5.05
CA VAL A 123 0.20 -29.17 4.79
C VAL A 123 0.49 -30.40 5.63
N VAL A 124 -0.02 -30.43 6.85
CA VAL A 124 -0.02 -31.57 7.78
C VAL A 124 -1.41 -31.61 8.43
N PRO A 125 -1.97 -32.78 8.77
CA PRO A 125 -3.26 -32.88 9.44
C PRO A 125 -3.36 -31.91 10.64
N GLY A 126 -4.30 -30.94 10.56
CA GLY A 126 -4.50 -29.89 11.57
C GLY A 126 -3.74 -28.58 11.31
N ASP A 127 -2.79 -28.53 10.38
CA ASP A 127 -2.06 -27.28 10.03
C ASP A 127 -2.59 -26.67 8.72
N LYS A 128 -3.49 -25.70 8.86
CA LYS A 128 -4.11 -25.00 7.74
C LYS A 128 -3.30 -23.78 7.34
N VAL A 129 -2.78 -23.80 6.12
CA VAL A 129 -2.11 -22.66 5.51
C VAL A 129 -3.14 -21.83 4.73
N PHE A 130 -3.31 -20.59 5.13
CA PHE A 130 -4.21 -19.64 4.47
C PHE A 130 -3.45 -18.86 3.40
N ARG A 131 -4.01 -18.82 2.19
CA ARG A 131 -3.51 -17.96 1.11
C ARG A 131 -4.00 -16.53 1.32
N ARG A 132 -3.09 -15.58 1.20
CA ARG A 132 -3.38 -14.15 1.38
C ARG A 132 -2.96 -13.36 0.16
N LEU A 133 -3.71 -12.30 -0.09
CA LEU A 133 -3.29 -11.21 -0.96
C LEU A 133 -2.82 -10.05 -0.09
N VAL A 134 -1.65 -9.52 -0.43
CA VAL A 134 -1.12 -8.27 0.12
C VAL A 134 -1.10 -7.25 -0.99
N GLY A 135 -1.96 -6.22 -0.90
CA GLY A 135 -1.87 -5.04 -1.75
C GLY A 135 -1.03 -3.97 -1.07
N TYR A 136 -0.22 -3.24 -1.82
CA TYR A 136 0.65 -2.20 -1.29
C TYR A 136 0.79 -1.01 -2.24
N LEU A 137 1.04 0.14 -1.66
CA LEU A 137 1.27 1.41 -2.35
C LEU A 137 2.31 2.24 -1.59
N GLY A 138 3.31 2.76 -2.30
CA GLY A 138 4.31 3.66 -1.73
C GLY A 138 4.24 5.07 -2.30
N HIS A 139 4.50 6.04 -1.41
CA HIS A 139 4.66 7.46 -1.72
C HIS A 139 6.08 7.96 -1.44
N ASP A 140 6.97 7.06 -1.03
CA ASP A 140 8.35 7.34 -0.61
C ASP A 140 9.34 7.50 -1.79
N GLY A 141 8.87 7.41 -3.02
CA GLY A 141 9.70 7.45 -4.22
C GLY A 141 10.50 6.17 -4.48
N LYS A 142 10.39 5.16 -3.61
CA LYS A 142 11.14 3.88 -3.68
C LYS A 142 10.24 2.67 -3.82
N THR A 143 9.07 2.72 -3.21
CA THR A 143 8.08 1.64 -3.21
C THR A 143 7.08 1.88 -4.35
N GLY A 144 6.84 0.89 -5.18
CA GLY A 144 5.80 0.94 -6.22
C GLY A 144 4.39 0.73 -5.67
N CYS A 145 3.45 0.48 -6.58
CA CYS A 145 2.12 -0.01 -6.28
C CYS A 145 1.99 -1.43 -6.80
N GLY A 146 1.41 -2.36 -6.04
CA GLY A 146 1.31 -3.74 -6.48
C GLY A 146 0.57 -4.66 -5.54
N ALA A 147 0.60 -5.95 -5.90
CA ALA A 147 0.03 -7.03 -5.12
C ALA A 147 0.95 -8.25 -5.09
N ILE A 148 0.83 -9.02 -4.01
CA ILE A 148 1.58 -10.24 -3.78
C ILE A 148 0.64 -11.30 -3.22
N PHE A 149 0.67 -12.49 -3.81
CA PHE A 149 0.08 -13.67 -3.20
C PHE A 149 1.10 -14.33 -2.28
N THR A 150 0.72 -14.58 -1.03
CA THR A 150 1.62 -15.12 -0.03
C THR A 150 0.88 -16.02 0.96
N ASN A 151 1.59 -16.99 1.51
CA ASN A 151 1.13 -17.78 2.64
C ASN A 151 1.61 -17.19 3.98
N VAL A 152 2.47 -16.18 3.93
CA VAL A 152 2.97 -15.51 5.12
C VAL A 152 1.88 -14.62 5.72
N ARG A 153 1.66 -14.74 7.02
CA ARG A 153 0.81 -13.81 7.76
C ARG A 153 1.57 -12.51 7.99
N VAL A 154 1.08 -11.43 7.39
CA VAL A 154 1.68 -10.10 7.53
C VAL A 154 1.14 -9.44 8.80
N VAL A 155 1.92 -9.45 9.86
CA VAL A 155 1.56 -8.95 11.20
C VAL A 155 2.44 -7.81 11.69
N CYS A 156 3.48 -7.44 10.93
CA CYS A 156 4.39 -6.34 11.26
C CYS A 156 5.14 -5.85 10.01
N ALA A 157 5.88 -4.76 10.16
CA ALA A 157 6.68 -4.18 9.06
C ALA A 157 7.73 -5.16 8.50
N ASN A 158 8.30 -6.03 9.33
CA ASN A 158 9.29 -7.02 8.91
C ASN A 158 8.64 -8.12 8.06
N THR A 159 7.47 -8.63 8.44
CA THR A 159 6.75 -9.65 7.66
C THR A 159 6.20 -9.05 6.36
N LEU A 160 5.81 -7.77 6.35
CA LEU A 160 5.48 -7.04 5.13
C LEU A 160 6.71 -6.93 4.21
N ALA A 161 7.86 -6.52 4.74
CA ALA A 161 9.10 -6.44 3.96
C ALA A 161 9.50 -7.80 3.38
N ALA A 162 9.37 -8.87 4.16
CA ALA A 162 9.62 -10.23 3.68
C ALA A 162 8.66 -10.65 2.55
N ALA A 163 7.36 -10.33 2.66
CA ALA A 163 6.40 -10.55 1.59
C ALA A 163 6.78 -9.74 0.33
N LEU A 164 7.15 -8.46 0.49
CA LEU A 164 7.54 -7.59 -0.63
C LEU A 164 8.85 -8.01 -1.32
N SER A 165 9.69 -8.78 -0.68
CA SER A 165 10.94 -9.31 -1.26
C SER A 165 10.74 -10.60 -2.07
N SER A 166 9.54 -11.19 -2.06
CA SER A 166 9.26 -12.43 -2.81
C SER A 166 9.20 -12.18 -4.32
N ASP A 167 9.55 -13.20 -5.11
CA ASP A 167 9.53 -13.13 -6.58
C ASP A 167 8.10 -13.14 -7.17
N ASN A 168 7.10 -13.52 -6.37
CA ASN A 168 5.69 -13.63 -6.78
C ASN A 168 4.92 -12.32 -6.65
N LYS A 169 5.52 -11.19 -7.06
CA LYS A 169 4.88 -9.88 -7.00
C LYS A 169 4.50 -9.35 -8.37
N THR A 170 3.31 -8.81 -8.48
CA THR A 170 2.90 -7.97 -9.62
C THR A 170 2.90 -6.53 -9.17
N SER A 171 3.68 -5.67 -9.83
CA SER A 171 3.81 -4.27 -9.43
C SER A 171 3.94 -3.33 -10.61
N ILE A 172 3.54 -2.09 -10.42
CA ILE A 172 3.80 -0.96 -11.30
C ILE A 172 4.73 0.04 -10.61
N ILE A 173 5.55 0.72 -11.39
CA ILE A 173 6.41 1.79 -10.92
C ILE A 173 5.67 3.12 -11.15
N HIS A 174 5.84 4.07 -10.24
CA HIS A 174 5.29 5.43 -10.31
C HIS A 174 6.01 6.28 -11.38
N LYS A 175 5.79 5.95 -12.64
CA LYS A 175 6.27 6.71 -13.81
C LYS A 175 5.09 7.11 -14.67
N THR A 176 5.35 7.91 -15.68
CA THR A 176 4.36 8.32 -16.69
C THR A 176 3.54 7.12 -17.17
N GLY A 177 2.22 7.20 -17.04
CA GLY A 177 1.30 6.10 -17.33
C GLY A 177 1.02 5.15 -16.16
N ALA A 178 1.50 5.42 -14.94
CA ALA A 178 1.28 4.56 -13.77
C ALA A 178 -0.22 4.35 -13.50
N ASN A 179 -1.02 5.40 -13.56
CA ASN A 179 -2.47 5.31 -13.35
C ASN A 179 -3.17 4.48 -14.45
N THR A 180 -2.74 4.61 -15.71
CA THR A 180 -3.25 3.79 -16.83
C THR A 180 -2.87 2.32 -16.69
N ASN A 181 -1.68 2.04 -16.14
CA ASN A 181 -1.23 0.67 -15.92
C ASN A 181 -1.90 0.01 -14.71
N PHE A 182 -2.58 0.77 -13.86
CA PHE A 182 -3.27 0.22 -12.69
C PHE A 182 -4.37 -0.79 -13.07
N ASP A 183 -5.15 -0.51 -14.11
CA ASP A 183 -6.19 -1.44 -14.58
C ASP A 183 -5.58 -2.76 -15.12
N LYS A 184 -4.40 -2.67 -15.76
CA LYS A 184 -3.64 -3.88 -16.16
C LYS A 184 -3.13 -4.66 -14.95
N LEU A 185 -2.75 -3.97 -13.87
CA LEU A 185 -2.37 -4.61 -12.62
C LEU A 185 -3.54 -5.40 -12.02
N ILE A 186 -4.74 -4.84 -11.99
CA ILE A 186 -5.96 -5.54 -11.54
C ILE A 186 -6.20 -6.81 -12.37
N THR A 187 -6.11 -6.72 -13.70
CA THR A 187 -6.25 -7.89 -14.58
C THR A 187 -5.19 -8.96 -14.32
N SER A 188 -3.94 -8.55 -14.05
CA SER A 188 -2.85 -9.47 -13.71
C SER A 188 -3.07 -10.18 -12.37
N ILE A 189 -3.69 -9.50 -11.40
CA ILE A 189 -4.08 -10.09 -10.11
C ILE A 189 -5.12 -11.18 -10.33
N ASP A 190 -6.11 -10.95 -11.20
CA ASP A 190 -7.14 -11.94 -11.53
C ASP A 190 -6.51 -13.20 -12.17
N THR A 191 -5.62 -13.02 -13.14
CA THR A 191 -4.91 -14.13 -13.78
C THR A 191 -4.05 -14.93 -12.78
N ALA A 192 -3.28 -14.23 -11.95
CA ALA A 192 -2.43 -14.86 -10.94
C ALA A 192 -3.26 -15.62 -9.90
N ARG A 193 -4.42 -15.10 -9.50
CA ARG A 193 -5.37 -15.76 -8.61
C ARG A 193 -5.85 -17.10 -9.16
N GLN A 194 -6.25 -17.15 -10.43
CA GLN A 194 -6.70 -18.38 -11.08
C GLN A 194 -5.61 -19.45 -11.09
N THR A 195 -4.35 -19.06 -11.29
CA THR A 195 -3.19 -19.97 -11.25
C THR A 195 -2.87 -20.44 -9.84
N PHE A 196 -3.05 -19.60 -8.83
CA PHE A 196 -2.82 -19.95 -7.42
C PHE A 196 -3.96 -20.77 -6.80
N GLY A 197 -5.11 -20.86 -7.47
CA GLY A 197 -6.27 -21.64 -7.03
C GLY A 197 -6.15 -23.15 -7.33
N GLN A 198 -5.19 -23.54 -8.15
CA GLN A 198 -4.88 -24.94 -8.50
C GLN A 198 -3.77 -25.47 -7.61
#